data_132ad693f723fb38353fe0367a3df000
#
_entry.id   132ad693f723fb38353fe0367a3df000
#
_cell.length_a   1.000
_cell.length_b   1.000
_cell.length_c   1.000
_cell.angle_alpha   90.00
_cell.angle_beta   90.00
_cell.angle_gamma   90.00
#
_symmetry.space_group_name_H-M   'P 1'
#
loop_
_entity.id
_entity.type
_entity.pdbx_description
1 polymer ?
#
loop_
_entity_poly.entity_id
_entity_poly.type
_entity_poly.pdbx_seq_one_letter_code
_entity_poly.pdbx_strand_id
1 'polypeptide(L)'
;MGEDLTRPTRAGRTEDGPPVRAVLPPPLRAWLGPIAVLGASVAVVLGLLFAGDGGPGTVDARIGASVDGTGAWWRDVALATDFLGEPVGAATLVAAAGAGCLLLRRPRAAVLVVAGTGASVATTKLLKPLVGRTIHDGSLSYPSGHTAFLTAFALVVALLAAGRPGLGRTAGTSLVLAAALVAGAAMGWAQVALGAHYPTDVLGGWCTALAVTPATAWLVDRTADRQGDRTADAVRTERG
;
A
#
# COMPACT_ATOMS: atom_id res chain seq x y z
N MET A 1 70.63 -20.31 5.41
CA MET A 1 69.77 -19.46 6.23
C MET A 1 68.69 -18.89 5.29
N GLY A 2 67.63 -19.63 5.12
CA GLY A 2 66.50 -19.33 4.22
C GLY A 2 65.27 -19.14 5.08
N GLU A 3 64.75 -17.92 5.13
CA GLU A 3 63.51 -17.60 5.79
C GLU A 3 62.35 -17.96 4.86
N ASP A 4 61.61 -18.97 5.28
CA ASP A 4 60.34 -19.41 4.68
C ASP A 4 59.23 -18.42 5.11
N LEU A 5 58.89 -17.52 4.19
CA LEU A 5 57.76 -16.62 4.36
C LEU A 5 56.48 -17.35 3.94
N THR A 6 55.91 -18.12 4.86
CA THR A 6 54.54 -18.63 4.71
C THR A 6 53.55 -17.50 4.70
N ARG A 7 53.12 -17.08 3.49
CA ARG A 7 52.00 -16.18 3.26
C ARG A 7 50.71 -16.80 3.79
N PRO A 8 49.95 -16.17 4.70
CA PRO A 8 48.67 -16.71 5.12
C PRO A 8 47.73 -16.67 3.91
N THR A 9 47.27 -17.83 3.51
CA THR A 9 46.17 -18.03 2.55
C THR A 9 44.97 -17.29 3.03
N ARG A 10 44.58 -16.30 2.24
CA ARG A 10 43.36 -15.49 2.39
C ARG A 10 42.17 -16.43 2.39
N ALA A 11 41.68 -16.78 3.60
CA ALA A 11 40.48 -17.60 3.78
C ALA A 11 39.35 -17.05 2.91
N GLY A 12 38.68 -17.97 2.23
CA GLY A 12 37.68 -17.71 1.21
C GLY A 12 36.63 -16.69 1.66
N ARG A 13 36.51 -15.62 0.90
CA ARG A 13 35.39 -14.71 0.97
C ARG A 13 34.20 -15.54 0.47
N THR A 14 33.33 -15.99 1.38
CA THR A 14 32.03 -16.54 1.04
C THR A 14 31.39 -15.52 0.10
N GLU A 15 31.05 -15.95 -1.12
CA GLU A 15 30.28 -15.16 -2.06
C GLU A 15 28.88 -14.93 -1.46
N ASP A 16 28.76 -13.93 -0.60
CA ASP A 16 27.48 -13.41 -0.22
C ASP A 16 26.82 -12.86 -1.49
N GLY A 17 25.80 -13.56 -1.95
CA GLY A 17 25.01 -13.11 -3.08
C GLY A 17 24.52 -11.67 -2.86
N PRO A 18 24.18 -10.92 -3.91
CA PRO A 18 23.80 -9.50 -3.77
C PRO A 18 22.68 -9.35 -2.74
N PRO A 19 22.82 -8.40 -1.78
CA PRO A 19 21.85 -8.25 -0.71
C PRO A 19 20.44 -8.07 -1.27
N VAL A 20 19.51 -8.90 -0.81
CA VAL A 20 18.12 -8.85 -1.25
C VAL A 20 17.52 -7.52 -0.85
N ARG A 21 17.09 -6.74 -1.84
CA ARG A 21 16.59 -5.38 -1.60
C ARG A 21 15.30 -5.39 -0.79
N ALA A 22 15.28 -4.61 0.30
CA ALA A 22 14.09 -4.35 1.09
C ALA A 22 13.00 -3.66 0.24
N VAL A 23 11.74 -4.03 0.48
CA VAL A 23 10.59 -3.40 -0.18
C VAL A 23 10.18 -2.09 0.52
N LEU A 24 10.49 -1.95 1.81
CA LEU A 24 10.35 -0.70 2.55
C LEU A 24 11.75 -0.07 2.73
N PRO A 25 12.12 0.92 1.90
CA PRO A 25 13.43 1.56 1.99
C PRO A 25 13.71 2.09 3.40
N PRO A 26 14.85 1.76 4.02
CA PRO A 26 15.18 2.18 5.39
C PRO A 26 15.02 3.68 5.65
N PRO A 27 15.39 4.59 4.71
CA PRO A 27 15.23 6.02 4.91
C PRO A 27 13.77 6.47 5.05
N LEU A 28 12.82 5.70 4.52
CA LEU A 28 11.39 6.05 4.55
C LEU A 28 10.68 5.55 5.81
N ARG A 29 11.25 4.58 6.53
CA ARG A 29 10.64 3.97 7.73
C ARG A 29 10.31 5.01 8.80
N ALA A 30 11.19 5.98 9.02
CA ALA A 30 11.04 7.02 10.03
C ALA A 30 9.81 7.92 9.80
N TRP A 31 9.40 8.10 8.54
CA TRP A 31 8.26 8.95 8.17
C TRP A 31 6.97 8.15 7.97
N LEU A 32 7.08 6.98 7.35
CA LEU A 32 5.91 6.16 7.05
C LEU A 32 5.30 5.53 8.30
N GLY A 33 6.08 5.29 9.36
CA GLY A 33 5.57 4.82 10.63
C GLY A 33 4.56 5.80 11.27
N PRO A 34 4.96 7.04 11.57
CA PRO A 34 4.04 8.06 12.07
C PRO A 34 2.83 8.32 11.16
N ILE A 35 3.03 8.33 9.83
CA ILE A 35 1.93 8.49 8.86
C ILE A 35 0.95 7.32 8.95
N ALA A 36 1.45 6.09 9.11
CA ALA A 36 0.59 4.92 9.26
C ALA A 36 -0.23 4.98 10.55
N VAL A 37 0.38 5.40 11.66
CA VAL A 37 -0.34 5.60 12.94
C VAL A 37 -1.40 6.70 12.80
N LEU A 38 -1.05 7.84 12.20
CA LEU A 38 -2.00 8.92 11.96
C LEU A 38 -3.17 8.45 11.07
N GLY A 39 -2.86 7.76 9.96
CA GLY A 39 -3.88 7.19 9.07
C GLY A 39 -4.82 6.23 9.82
N ALA A 40 -4.27 5.30 10.61
CA ALA A 40 -5.07 4.40 11.43
C ALA A 40 -5.96 5.16 12.41
N SER A 41 -5.41 6.17 13.10
CA SER A 41 -6.17 7.00 14.07
C SER A 41 -7.32 7.75 13.39
N VAL A 42 -7.07 8.37 12.24
CA VAL A 42 -8.11 9.08 11.48
C VAL A 42 -9.19 8.11 10.99
N ALA A 43 -8.80 6.95 10.43
CA ALA A 43 -9.76 5.95 9.99
C ALA A 43 -10.65 5.46 11.15
N VAL A 44 -10.07 5.20 12.32
CA VAL A 44 -10.84 4.79 13.51
C VAL A 44 -11.76 5.90 13.99
N VAL A 45 -11.26 7.13 14.12
CA VAL A 45 -12.06 8.28 14.58
C VAL A 45 -13.25 8.52 13.65
N LEU A 46 -13.05 8.54 12.34
CA LEU A 46 -14.14 8.67 11.37
C LEU A 46 -15.13 7.50 11.47
N GLY A 47 -14.63 6.27 11.60
CA GLY A 47 -15.48 5.10 11.80
C GLY A 47 -16.36 5.20 13.04
N LEU A 48 -15.83 5.72 14.14
CA LEU A 48 -16.60 5.92 15.38
C LEU A 48 -17.60 7.09 15.25
N LEU A 49 -17.21 8.17 14.57
CA LEU A 49 -18.08 9.35 14.38
C LEU A 49 -19.29 9.06 13.50
N PHE A 50 -19.16 8.16 12.51
CA PHE A 50 -20.22 7.83 11.57
C PHE A 50 -20.80 6.42 11.79
N ALA A 51 -20.55 5.82 12.95
CA ALA A 51 -21.04 4.47 13.24
C ALA A 51 -22.58 4.42 13.24
N GLY A 52 -23.13 3.54 12.39
CA GLY A 52 -24.58 3.33 12.24
C GLY A 52 -25.31 4.42 11.46
N ASP A 53 -24.61 5.43 10.94
CA ASP A 53 -25.26 6.50 10.16
C ASP A 53 -25.75 5.98 8.80
N GLY A 54 -26.97 6.39 8.41
CA GLY A 54 -27.59 6.05 7.13
C GLY A 54 -27.61 7.19 6.12
N GLY A 55 -26.88 8.30 6.36
CA GLY A 55 -26.92 9.47 5.50
C GLY A 55 -25.60 10.26 5.48
N PRO A 56 -25.52 11.26 4.58
CA PRO A 56 -24.36 12.12 4.49
C PRO A 56 -24.27 13.06 5.70
N GLY A 57 -23.07 13.22 6.25
CA GLY A 57 -22.79 14.30 7.19
C GLY A 57 -22.83 15.67 6.49
N THR A 58 -22.82 16.74 7.29
CA THR A 58 -22.87 18.12 6.74
C THR A 58 -21.73 18.39 5.73
N VAL A 59 -20.52 17.89 6.01
CA VAL A 59 -19.37 18.02 5.12
C VAL A 59 -19.56 17.18 3.85
N ASP A 60 -20.05 15.95 4.01
CA ASP A 60 -20.32 15.04 2.89
C ASP A 60 -21.35 15.66 1.92
N ALA A 61 -22.44 16.22 2.46
CA ALA A 61 -23.50 16.85 1.66
C ALA A 61 -22.96 18.07 0.88
N ARG A 62 -22.13 18.91 1.49
CA ARG A 62 -21.55 20.07 0.82
C ARG A 62 -20.59 19.69 -0.31
N ILE A 63 -19.72 18.72 -0.07
CA ILE A 63 -18.77 18.26 -1.08
C ILE A 63 -19.52 17.51 -2.19
N GLY A 64 -20.47 16.64 -1.87
CA GLY A 64 -21.32 15.94 -2.83
C GLY A 64 -22.00 16.93 -3.78
N ALA A 65 -22.68 17.94 -3.24
CA ALA A 65 -23.34 18.99 -4.02
C ALA A 65 -22.39 19.77 -4.96
N SER A 66 -21.11 19.88 -4.63
CA SER A 66 -20.11 20.53 -5.50
C SER A 66 -19.66 19.65 -6.66
N VAL A 67 -19.85 18.34 -6.55
CA VAL A 67 -19.48 17.34 -7.58
C VAL A 67 -20.69 16.95 -8.43
N ASP A 68 -21.91 17.12 -7.89
CA ASP A 68 -23.16 16.89 -8.61
C ASP A 68 -23.27 17.82 -9.82
N GLY A 69 -23.76 17.28 -10.96
CA GLY A 69 -23.95 18.06 -12.18
C GLY A 69 -22.71 18.16 -13.07
N THR A 70 -21.65 17.42 -12.79
CA THR A 70 -20.55 17.24 -13.75
C THR A 70 -21.09 16.62 -15.04
N GLY A 71 -20.74 17.23 -16.20
CA GLY A 71 -21.26 16.81 -17.52
C GLY A 71 -20.93 15.36 -17.89
N ALA A 72 -21.54 14.84 -18.94
CA ALA A 72 -21.47 13.44 -19.34
C ALA A 72 -20.04 12.87 -19.44
N TRP A 73 -19.09 13.62 -20.00
CA TRP A 73 -17.72 13.17 -20.17
C TRP A 73 -16.98 12.93 -18.83
N TRP A 74 -17.28 13.71 -17.79
CA TRP A 74 -16.74 13.49 -16.46
C TRP A 74 -17.24 12.19 -15.82
N ARG A 75 -18.49 11.84 -16.13
CA ARG A 75 -19.04 10.56 -15.69
C ARG A 75 -18.29 9.39 -16.32
N ASP A 76 -17.92 9.48 -17.60
CA ASP A 76 -17.12 8.46 -18.28
C ASP A 76 -15.71 8.34 -17.67
N VAL A 77 -15.09 9.47 -17.31
CA VAL A 77 -13.80 9.48 -16.59
C VAL A 77 -13.95 8.84 -15.20
N ALA A 78 -15.03 9.13 -14.47
CA ALA A 78 -15.29 8.54 -13.17
C ALA A 78 -15.48 7.01 -13.28
N LEU A 79 -16.27 6.54 -14.26
CA LEU A 79 -16.45 5.10 -14.51
C LEU A 79 -15.15 4.40 -14.90
N ALA A 80 -14.33 5.03 -15.75
CA ALA A 80 -13.03 4.47 -16.13
C ALA A 80 -12.07 4.39 -14.93
N THR A 81 -12.13 5.39 -14.02
CA THR A 81 -11.32 5.38 -12.79
C THR A 81 -11.84 4.33 -11.81
N ASP A 82 -13.15 4.25 -11.62
CA ASP A 82 -13.80 3.26 -10.77
C ASP A 82 -13.47 1.82 -11.18
N PHE A 83 -13.47 1.55 -12.50
CA PHE A 83 -13.09 0.25 -13.06
C PHE A 83 -11.73 -0.26 -12.54
N LEU A 84 -10.78 0.63 -12.24
CA LEU A 84 -9.48 0.22 -11.69
C LEU A 84 -9.61 -0.40 -10.29
N GLY A 85 -10.66 -0.06 -9.54
CA GLY A 85 -10.98 -0.62 -8.23
C GLY A 85 -11.92 -1.82 -8.26
N GLU A 86 -12.62 -2.03 -9.39
CA GLU A 86 -13.49 -3.18 -9.61
C GLU A 86 -12.70 -4.50 -9.66
N PRO A 87 -13.28 -5.66 -9.34
CA PRO A 87 -12.56 -6.93 -9.24
C PRO A 87 -11.68 -7.25 -10.46
N VAL A 88 -12.16 -7.00 -11.67
CA VAL A 88 -11.42 -7.28 -12.91
C VAL A 88 -10.26 -6.31 -13.10
N GLY A 89 -10.50 -5.00 -12.92
CA GLY A 89 -9.47 -3.97 -13.03
C GLY A 89 -8.40 -4.15 -11.97
N ALA A 90 -8.81 -4.35 -10.73
CA ALA A 90 -7.90 -4.59 -9.60
C ALA A 90 -7.05 -5.85 -9.79
N ALA A 91 -7.66 -6.97 -10.19
CA ALA A 91 -6.93 -8.21 -10.48
C ALA A 91 -5.92 -8.03 -11.62
N THR A 92 -6.30 -7.30 -12.67
CA THR A 92 -5.41 -6.99 -13.81
C THR A 92 -4.21 -6.17 -13.35
N LEU A 93 -4.40 -5.12 -12.55
CA LEU A 93 -3.32 -4.30 -12.02
C LEU A 93 -2.38 -5.10 -11.13
N VAL A 94 -2.93 -5.89 -10.20
CA VAL A 94 -2.14 -6.74 -9.29
C VAL A 94 -1.36 -7.81 -10.06
N ALA A 95 -2.01 -8.49 -11.04
CA ALA A 95 -1.37 -9.50 -11.86
C ALA A 95 -0.24 -8.91 -12.70
N ALA A 96 -0.47 -7.79 -13.37
CA ALA A 96 0.54 -7.12 -14.19
C ALA A 96 1.75 -6.66 -13.36
N ALA A 97 1.50 -6.00 -12.22
CA ALA A 97 2.57 -5.55 -11.33
C ALA A 97 3.32 -6.72 -10.68
N GLY A 98 2.60 -7.75 -10.23
CA GLY A 98 3.18 -8.97 -9.67
C GLY A 98 4.04 -9.71 -10.68
N ALA A 99 3.53 -9.93 -11.89
CA ALA A 99 4.30 -10.53 -12.99
C ALA A 99 5.55 -9.72 -13.33
N GLY A 100 5.42 -8.39 -13.43
CA GLY A 100 6.57 -7.49 -13.63
C GLY A 100 7.62 -7.63 -12.53
N CYS A 101 7.21 -7.73 -11.27
CA CYS A 101 8.13 -7.96 -10.15
C CYS A 101 8.84 -9.32 -10.26
N LEU A 102 8.14 -10.39 -10.64
CA LEU A 102 8.71 -11.73 -10.80
C LEU A 102 9.68 -11.79 -11.98
N LEU A 103 9.32 -11.18 -13.12
CA LEU A 103 10.22 -11.07 -14.30
C LEU A 103 11.50 -10.31 -13.94
N LEU A 104 11.41 -9.29 -13.09
CA LEU A 104 12.57 -8.57 -12.57
C LEU A 104 13.28 -9.29 -11.41
N ARG A 105 12.91 -10.53 -11.12
CA ARG A 105 13.47 -11.37 -10.05
C ARG A 105 13.37 -10.70 -8.65
N ARG A 106 12.23 -10.05 -8.37
CA ARG A 106 11.95 -9.37 -7.11
C ARG A 106 10.77 -10.03 -6.36
N PRO A 107 10.91 -11.24 -5.82
CA PRO A 107 9.80 -11.97 -5.21
C PRO A 107 9.21 -11.24 -4.01
N ARG A 108 10.02 -10.60 -3.14
CA ARG A 108 9.50 -9.78 -2.02
C ARG A 108 8.59 -8.65 -2.51
N ALA A 109 8.91 -8.04 -3.65
CA ALA A 109 8.09 -7.00 -4.26
C ALA A 109 6.77 -7.57 -4.78
N ALA A 110 6.78 -8.74 -5.42
CA ALA A 110 5.56 -9.43 -5.87
C ALA A 110 4.64 -9.78 -4.67
N VAL A 111 5.23 -10.27 -3.57
CA VAL A 111 4.48 -10.51 -2.33
C VAL A 111 3.86 -9.21 -1.80
N LEU A 112 4.60 -8.09 -1.80
CA LEU A 112 4.06 -6.81 -1.34
C LEU A 112 2.92 -6.30 -2.22
N VAL A 113 3.00 -6.48 -3.55
CA VAL A 113 1.91 -6.11 -4.47
C VAL A 113 0.61 -6.81 -4.05
N VAL A 114 0.65 -8.12 -3.83
CA VAL A 114 -0.53 -8.90 -3.45
C VAL A 114 -0.96 -8.62 -2.00
N ALA A 115 0.00 -8.73 -1.06
CA ALA A 115 -0.31 -8.62 0.36
C ALA A 115 -0.70 -7.19 0.77
N GLY A 116 -0.03 -6.16 0.23
CA GLY A 116 -0.30 -4.76 0.58
C GLY A 116 -1.67 -4.29 0.09
N THR A 117 -2.01 -4.59 -1.17
CA THR A 117 -3.33 -4.27 -1.73
C THR A 117 -4.42 -5.14 -1.11
N GLY A 118 -4.18 -6.45 -1.00
CA GLY A 118 -5.13 -7.40 -0.41
C GLY A 118 -5.44 -7.10 1.06
N ALA A 119 -4.42 -6.82 1.88
CA ALA A 119 -4.63 -6.46 3.28
C ALA A 119 -5.41 -5.15 3.43
N SER A 120 -5.15 -4.14 2.59
CA SER A 120 -5.88 -2.88 2.61
C SER A 120 -7.37 -3.08 2.30
N VAL A 121 -7.69 -3.85 1.25
CA VAL A 121 -9.07 -4.19 0.89
C VAL A 121 -9.72 -5.08 1.96
N ALA A 122 -9.02 -6.07 2.48
CA ALA A 122 -9.53 -6.93 3.55
C ALA A 122 -9.87 -6.12 4.80
N THR A 123 -9.01 -5.16 5.18
CA THR A 123 -9.28 -4.27 6.31
C THR A 123 -10.56 -3.45 6.10
N THR A 124 -10.78 -2.88 4.91
CA THR A 124 -12.03 -2.15 4.64
C THR A 124 -13.26 -3.06 4.72
N LYS A 125 -13.17 -4.29 4.19
CA LYS A 125 -14.27 -5.27 4.27
C LYS A 125 -14.59 -5.68 5.71
N LEU A 126 -13.58 -5.79 6.57
CA LEU A 126 -13.77 -6.10 7.99
C LEU A 126 -14.34 -4.91 8.78
N LEU A 127 -13.94 -3.69 8.44
CA LEU A 127 -14.44 -2.49 9.10
C LEU A 127 -15.88 -2.15 8.73
N LYS A 128 -16.34 -2.47 7.52
CA LYS A 128 -17.70 -2.17 7.06
C LYS A 128 -18.79 -2.65 8.02
N PRO A 129 -18.87 -3.91 8.41
CA PRO A 129 -19.90 -4.37 9.36
C PRO A 129 -19.68 -3.84 10.78
N LEU A 130 -18.45 -3.53 11.17
CA LEU A 130 -18.15 -2.99 12.50
C LEU A 130 -18.62 -1.54 12.64
N VAL A 131 -18.48 -0.75 11.60
CA VAL A 131 -18.95 0.64 11.57
C VAL A 131 -20.44 0.72 11.27
N GLY A 132 -20.97 -0.15 10.39
CA GLY A 132 -22.38 -0.21 10.09
C GLY A 132 -22.94 1.01 9.35
N ARG A 133 -22.07 1.89 8.81
CA ARG A 133 -22.51 3.04 8.03
C ARG A 133 -23.06 2.61 6.69
N THR A 134 -24.22 3.15 6.29
CA THR A 134 -24.87 2.81 5.02
C THR A 134 -24.99 4.02 4.10
N ILE A 135 -25.11 3.74 2.80
CA ILE A 135 -25.45 4.73 1.79
C ILE A 135 -26.92 4.58 1.37
N HIS A 136 -27.45 5.45 0.54
CA HIS A 136 -28.87 5.56 0.15
C HIS A 136 -29.56 4.25 -0.28
N ASP A 137 -28.82 3.26 -0.77
CA ASP A 137 -29.33 1.94 -1.17
C ASP A 137 -29.26 0.88 -0.03
N GLY A 138 -28.83 1.28 1.17
CA GLY A 138 -28.65 0.41 2.31
C GLY A 138 -27.34 -0.38 2.31
N SER A 139 -26.48 -0.21 1.31
CA SER A 139 -25.17 -0.88 1.25
C SER A 139 -24.19 -0.28 2.26
N LEU A 140 -23.37 -1.14 2.88
CA LEU A 140 -22.32 -0.70 3.80
C LEU A 140 -21.26 0.13 3.07
N SER A 141 -21.05 1.37 3.51
CA SER A 141 -20.23 2.36 2.79
C SER A 141 -18.83 2.55 3.37
N TYR A 142 -18.71 2.69 4.70
CA TYR A 142 -17.45 3.05 5.35
C TYR A 142 -16.57 1.84 5.71
N PRO A 143 -15.27 1.90 5.45
CA PRO A 143 -14.56 2.83 4.57
C PRO A 143 -14.59 2.38 3.10
N SER A 144 -14.28 3.29 2.14
CA SER A 144 -14.25 2.97 0.71
C SER A 144 -13.17 1.96 0.34
N GLY A 145 -13.59 0.81 -0.21
CA GLY A 145 -12.69 -0.25 -0.66
C GLY A 145 -11.92 0.11 -1.94
N HIS A 146 -12.58 0.78 -2.90
CA HIS A 146 -11.96 1.23 -4.14
C HIS A 146 -10.85 2.24 -3.89
N THR A 147 -11.12 3.22 -3.02
CA THR A 147 -10.09 4.22 -2.63
C THR A 147 -8.93 3.57 -1.89
N ALA A 148 -9.21 2.66 -0.97
CA ALA A 148 -8.16 1.93 -0.26
C ALA A 148 -7.31 1.09 -1.22
N PHE A 149 -7.93 0.39 -2.17
CA PHE A 149 -7.22 -0.42 -3.16
C PHE A 149 -6.27 0.42 -4.02
N LEU A 150 -6.81 1.44 -4.72
CA LEU A 150 -6.00 2.21 -5.67
C LEU A 150 -4.89 2.98 -4.97
N THR A 151 -5.16 3.51 -3.77
CA THR A 151 -4.15 4.16 -2.93
C THR A 151 -3.06 3.18 -2.51
N ALA A 152 -3.43 1.99 -2.03
CA ALA A 152 -2.46 0.96 -1.64
C ALA A 152 -1.61 0.51 -2.83
N PHE A 153 -2.21 0.31 -3.99
CA PHE A 153 -1.51 -0.05 -5.23
C PHE A 153 -0.49 1.02 -5.62
N ALA A 154 -0.89 2.29 -5.63
CA ALA A 154 0.00 3.41 -5.93
C ALA A 154 1.14 3.53 -4.90
N LEU A 155 0.85 3.34 -3.60
CA LEU A 155 1.86 3.30 -2.54
C LEU A 155 2.89 2.19 -2.79
N VAL A 156 2.44 0.97 -3.10
CA VAL A 156 3.33 -0.15 -3.39
C VAL A 156 4.24 0.18 -4.57
N VAL A 157 3.70 0.64 -5.69
CA VAL A 157 4.47 1.01 -6.88
C VAL A 157 5.48 2.11 -6.56
N ALA A 158 5.07 3.14 -5.80
CA ALA A 158 5.93 4.24 -5.40
C ALA A 158 7.04 3.80 -4.44
N LEU A 159 6.77 2.91 -3.48
CA LEU A 159 7.77 2.32 -2.58
C LEU A 159 8.84 1.55 -3.37
N LEU A 160 8.40 0.73 -4.33
CA LEU A 160 9.32 -0.03 -5.19
C LEU A 160 10.16 0.87 -6.10
N ALA A 161 9.59 1.98 -6.57
CA ALA A 161 10.30 3.00 -7.32
C ALA A 161 11.29 3.78 -6.43
N ALA A 162 10.88 4.16 -5.22
CA ALA A 162 11.73 4.88 -4.27
C ALA A 162 12.92 4.03 -3.77
N GLY A 163 12.81 2.70 -3.80
CA GLY A 163 13.91 1.80 -3.48
C GLY A 163 15.01 1.69 -4.56
N ARG A 164 14.92 2.46 -5.65
CA ARG A 164 15.97 2.48 -6.69
C ARG A 164 17.21 3.25 -6.22
N PRO A 165 18.44 2.82 -6.61
CA PRO A 165 19.63 3.58 -6.33
C PRO A 165 19.55 4.99 -6.91
N GLY A 166 20.05 5.97 -6.16
CA GLY A 166 20.09 7.36 -6.60
C GLY A 166 18.89 8.22 -6.23
N LEU A 167 17.79 7.64 -5.76
CA LEU A 167 16.69 8.44 -5.22
C LEU A 167 16.94 8.77 -3.75
N GLY A 168 17.22 10.05 -3.47
CA GLY A 168 17.43 10.53 -2.10
C GLY A 168 16.16 10.40 -1.23
N ARG A 169 16.35 10.45 0.09
CA ARG A 169 15.28 10.31 1.09
C ARG A 169 14.08 11.24 0.81
N THR A 170 14.36 12.53 0.58
CA THR A 170 13.31 13.54 0.33
C THR A 170 12.51 13.22 -0.93
N ALA A 171 13.20 12.97 -2.05
CA ALA A 171 12.54 12.64 -3.32
C ALA A 171 11.72 11.35 -3.22
N GLY A 172 12.25 10.31 -2.54
CA GLY A 172 11.52 9.07 -2.30
C GLY A 172 10.27 9.27 -1.46
N THR A 173 10.34 10.05 -0.38
CA THR A 173 9.18 10.37 0.45
C THR A 173 8.14 11.18 -0.33
N SER A 174 8.57 12.21 -1.06
CA SER A 174 7.66 13.02 -1.89
C SER A 174 6.96 12.18 -2.95
N LEU A 175 7.67 11.25 -3.60
CA LEU A 175 7.09 10.35 -4.58
C LEU A 175 5.99 9.48 -3.97
N VAL A 176 6.26 8.88 -2.81
CA VAL A 176 5.29 8.01 -2.12
C VAL A 176 4.05 8.78 -1.68
N LEU A 177 4.23 9.97 -1.09
CA LEU A 177 3.11 10.80 -0.66
C LEU A 177 2.30 11.36 -1.83
N ALA A 178 2.98 11.81 -2.90
CA ALA A 178 2.32 12.28 -4.12
C ALA A 178 1.51 11.16 -4.78
N ALA A 179 2.06 9.95 -4.89
CA ALA A 179 1.34 8.81 -5.45
C ALA A 179 0.08 8.47 -4.64
N ALA A 180 0.19 8.44 -3.31
CA ALA A 180 -0.94 8.20 -2.43
C ALA A 180 -2.02 9.30 -2.55
N LEU A 181 -1.60 10.57 -2.61
CA LEU A 181 -2.51 11.70 -2.73
C LEU A 181 -3.25 11.67 -4.09
N VAL A 182 -2.51 11.52 -5.17
CA VAL A 182 -3.09 11.52 -6.53
C VAL A 182 -4.04 10.34 -6.72
N ALA A 183 -3.62 9.13 -6.35
CA ALA A 183 -4.46 7.94 -6.49
C ALA A 183 -5.71 8.01 -5.59
N GLY A 184 -5.55 8.44 -4.34
CA GLY A 184 -6.65 8.61 -3.40
C GLY A 184 -7.63 9.70 -3.84
N ALA A 185 -7.13 10.84 -4.32
CA ALA A 185 -7.95 11.93 -4.82
C ALA A 185 -8.71 11.54 -6.10
N ALA A 186 -8.05 10.88 -7.06
CA ALA A 186 -8.67 10.46 -8.32
C ALA A 186 -9.78 9.43 -8.06
N MET A 187 -9.50 8.37 -7.31
CA MET A 187 -10.50 7.35 -7.00
C MET A 187 -11.59 7.93 -6.08
N GLY A 188 -11.20 8.72 -5.09
CA GLY A 188 -12.15 9.34 -4.18
C GLY A 188 -13.13 10.27 -4.89
N TRP A 189 -12.64 11.09 -5.80
CA TRP A 189 -13.50 11.91 -6.65
C TRP A 189 -14.45 11.04 -7.49
N ALA A 190 -13.95 9.98 -8.12
CA ALA A 190 -14.78 9.08 -8.92
C ALA A 190 -15.90 8.45 -8.09
N GLN A 191 -15.58 7.96 -6.87
CA GLN A 191 -16.56 7.36 -5.96
C GLN A 191 -17.65 8.34 -5.50
N VAL A 192 -17.29 9.61 -5.25
CA VAL A 192 -18.25 10.64 -4.89
C VAL A 192 -19.08 11.07 -6.11
N ALA A 193 -18.45 11.26 -7.28
CA ALA A 193 -19.14 11.65 -8.52
C ALA A 193 -20.14 10.60 -9.03
N LEU A 194 -19.88 9.31 -8.74
CA LEU A 194 -20.79 8.21 -9.04
C LEU A 194 -21.84 7.97 -7.94
N GLY A 195 -21.80 8.72 -6.84
CA GLY A 195 -22.69 8.53 -5.71
C GLY A 195 -22.49 7.22 -4.95
N ALA A 196 -21.35 6.52 -5.18
CA ALA A 196 -21.06 5.22 -4.57
C ALA A 196 -20.56 5.32 -3.11
N HIS A 197 -19.97 6.45 -2.73
CA HIS A 197 -19.44 6.70 -1.40
C HIS A 197 -19.56 8.17 -0.98
N TYR A 198 -19.66 8.39 0.32
CA TYR A 198 -19.52 9.75 0.88
C TYR A 198 -18.04 10.18 0.91
N PRO A 199 -17.73 11.49 0.83
CA PRO A 199 -16.36 12.00 0.98
C PRO A 199 -15.60 11.49 2.21
N THR A 200 -16.27 11.35 3.35
CA THR A 200 -15.66 10.81 4.57
C THR A 200 -15.38 9.31 4.49
N ASP A 201 -16.14 8.52 3.72
CA ASP A 201 -15.83 7.11 3.44
C ASP A 201 -14.56 6.99 2.59
N VAL A 202 -14.42 7.88 1.61
CA VAL A 202 -13.24 7.99 0.76
C VAL A 202 -12.00 8.31 1.60
N LEU A 203 -12.10 9.31 2.49
CA LEU A 203 -11.02 9.67 3.42
C LEU A 203 -10.66 8.48 4.32
N GLY A 204 -11.66 7.75 4.84
CA GLY A 204 -11.45 6.52 5.61
C GLY A 204 -10.71 5.44 4.82
N GLY A 205 -11.05 5.23 3.57
CA GLY A 205 -10.37 4.29 2.67
C GLY A 205 -8.92 4.68 2.39
N TRP A 206 -8.69 5.96 2.10
CA TRP A 206 -7.36 6.52 1.89
C TRP A 206 -6.47 6.36 3.14
N CYS A 207 -6.98 6.72 4.31
CA CYS A 207 -6.30 6.54 5.59
C CYS A 207 -6.02 5.07 5.92
N THR A 208 -6.94 4.16 5.59
CA THR A 208 -6.74 2.71 5.73
C THR A 208 -5.54 2.24 4.89
N ALA A 209 -5.42 2.69 3.64
CA ALA A 209 -4.28 2.33 2.79
C ALA A 209 -2.95 2.90 3.33
N LEU A 210 -2.95 4.15 3.82
CA LEU A 210 -1.78 4.78 4.45
C LEU A 210 -1.33 4.05 5.72
N ALA A 211 -2.25 3.44 6.45
CA ALA A 211 -1.95 2.65 7.64
C ALA A 211 -1.43 1.25 7.29
N VAL A 212 -2.18 0.53 6.46
CA VAL A 212 -1.98 -0.91 6.23
C VAL A 212 -0.81 -1.19 5.29
N THR A 213 -0.65 -0.41 4.22
CA THR A 213 0.38 -0.70 3.20
C THR A 213 1.81 -0.60 3.74
N PRO A 214 2.23 0.47 4.47
CA PRO A 214 3.57 0.52 5.06
C PRO A 214 3.78 -0.55 6.13
N ALA A 215 2.77 -0.87 6.94
CA ALA A 215 2.83 -1.93 7.93
C ALA A 215 3.05 -3.30 7.26
N THR A 216 2.34 -3.58 6.16
CA THR A 216 2.52 -4.81 5.38
C THR A 216 3.91 -4.86 4.75
N ALA A 217 4.42 -3.75 4.20
CA ALA A 217 5.77 -3.68 3.64
C ALA A 217 6.84 -4.00 4.70
N TRP A 218 6.70 -3.45 5.90
CA TRP A 218 7.57 -3.76 7.03
C TRP A 218 7.50 -5.26 7.43
N LEU A 219 6.30 -5.85 7.47
CA LEU A 219 6.13 -7.27 7.78
C LEU A 219 6.75 -8.17 6.72
N VAL A 220 6.60 -7.84 5.43
CA VAL A 220 7.22 -8.59 4.32
C VAL A 220 8.74 -8.59 4.45
N ASP A 221 9.36 -7.44 4.72
CA ASP A 221 10.80 -7.37 4.93
C ASP A 221 11.22 -8.19 6.14
N ARG A 222 10.56 -7.99 7.30
CA ARG A 222 10.93 -8.66 8.55
C ARG A 222 10.81 -10.19 8.46
N THR A 223 9.78 -10.70 7.80
CA THR A 223 9.60 -12.16 7.63
C THR A 223 10.64 -12.75 6.71
N ALA A 224 10.96 -12.07 5.62
CA ALA A 224 11.95 -12.53 4.67
C ALA A 224 13.39 -12.50 5.24
N ASP A 225 13.71 -11.49 6.06
CA ASP A 225 15.02 -11.42 6.74
C ASP A 225 15.17 -12.55 7.75
N ARG A 226 14.15 -12.84 8.56
CA ARG A 226 14.15 -13.97 9.50
C ARG A 226 14.30 -15.34 8.82
N GLN A 227 13.73 -15.50 7.62
CA GLN A 227 13.89 -16.74 6.85
C GLN A 227 15.33 -16.88 6.34
N GLY A 228 15.94 -15.79 5.87
CA GLY A 228 17.34 -15.75 5.45
C GLY A 228 18.30 -16.17 6.58
N ASP A 229 18.11 -15.61 7.78
CA ASP A 229 18.92 -15.93 8.95
C ASP A 229 18.83 -17.42 9.33
N ARG A 230 17.61 -17.97 9.37
CA ARG A 230 17.39 -19.41 9.67
C ARG A 230 18.06 -20.33 8.67
N THR A 231 18.02 -20.00 7.39
CA THR A 231 18.66 -20.79 6.35
C THR A 231 20.19 -20.75 6.48
N ALA A 232 20.75 -19.59 6.80
CA ALA A 232 22.18 -19.42 7.03
C ALA A 232 22.65 -20.24 8.26
N ASP A 233 21.88 -20.23 9.35
CA ASP A 233 22.19 -21.01 10.54
C ASP A 233 22.12 -22.52 10.30
N ALA A 234 21.11 -23.00 9.56
CA ALA A 234 20.99 -24.42 9.20
C ALA A 234 22.20 -24.90 8.39
N VAL A 235 22.63 -24.14 7.38
CA VAL A 235 23.83 -24.48 6.57
C VAL A 235 25.11 -24.47 7.39
N ARG A 236 25.22 -23.60 8.41
CA ARG A 236 26.37 -23.61 9.33
C ARG A 236 26.43 -24.89 10.20
N THR A 237 25.25 -25.30 10.70
CA THR A 237 25.16 -26.49 11.58
C THR A 237 25.50 -27.78 10.82
N GLU A 238 25.17 -27.86 9.51
CA GLU A 238 25.48 -29.02 8.68
C GLU A 238 26.98 -29.12 8.28
N ARG A 239 27.72 -28.01 8.40
CA ARG A 239 29.15 -27.95 8.02
C ARG A 239 30.14 -28.09 9.21
N GLY A 240 29.63 -28.07 10.43
CA GLY A 240 30.42 -28.22 11.64
C GLY A 240 30.32 -29.60 12.25
#